data_269a07b38cb50b1f09f61bfc330ba5af
#
_entry.id   269a07b38cb50b1f09f61bfc330ba5af
#
_cell.length_a   1.000
_cell.length_b   1.000
_cell.length_c   1.000
_cell.angle_alpha   90.00
_cell.angle_beta   90.00
_cell.angle_gamma   90.00
#
_symmetry.space_group_name_H-M   'P 1'
#
loop_
_entity.id
_entity.type
_entity.pdbx_description
1 polymer ?
#
loop_
_entity_poly.entity_id
_entity_poly.type
_entity_poly.pdbx_seq_one_letter_code
_entity_poly.pdbx_strand_id
1 'polypeptide(L)'
;MSENTKKQEADATQETSPQEASCVSRRKLLMNGGKLGGLAAMSMLLPSQLFAGKAEANQGGMVSAAVTARTVRYPRTKVGQLSALKKDRPVNIQYPGDADGQKALLIKLGESALGGIGPNQDVVAFSAFCTHQGGPLEDQYDAENKILGPCEFHLSKFDLTRHGIMVSASAVQNLPQIVLELEGDDIYAVGVLGLIYGYPDNLMGV
;
A
#
# COMPACT_ATOMS: atom_id res chain seq x y z
N MET A 1 75.84 -10.80 0.95
CA MET A 1 76.44 -9.56 0.49
C MET A 1 75.35 -8.60 0.15
N SER A 2 75.32 -7.55 0.95
CA SER A 2 74.87 -6.16 0.70
C SER A 2 73.36 -5.96 0.57
N GLU A 3 72.64 -5.61 1.62
CA GLU A 3 72.35 -4.28 2.15
C GLU A 3 71.97 -3.22 1.09
N ASN A 4 70.70 -2.82 1.06
CA ASN A 4 70.48 -1.38 1.14
C ASN A 4 69.04 -1.05 1.62
N THR A 5 68.98 -0.47 2.78
CA THR A 5 67.89 0.20 3.45
C THR A 5 67.57 1.52 2.73
N LYS A 6 66.31 1.79 2.42
CA LYS A 6 65.84 3.17 2.26
C LYS A 6 64.48 3.36 2.90
N LYS A 7 64.50 4.06 3.98
CA LYS A 7 63.51 4.74 4.76
C LYS A 7 62.83 5.80 3.89
N GLN A 8 61.52 5.77 3.79
CA GLN A 8 60.73 6.91 3.33
C GLN A 8 59.60 7.20 4.29
N GLU A 9 59.53 8.48 4.59
CA GLU A 9 58.75 9.15 5.61
C GLU A 9 57.22 9.00 5.43
N ALA A 10 56.56 9.04 6.58
CA ALA A 10 55.13 9.13 6.74
C ALA A 10 54.62 10.51 6.28
N ASP A 11 53.71 10.53 5.35
CA ASP A 11 52.86 11.71 5.10
C ASP A 11 51.50 11.44 5.74
N ALA A 12 51.16 12.25 6.73
CA ALA A 12 49.96 12.22 7.51
C ALA A 12 48.83 12.91 6.72
N THR A 13 48.00 12.14 6.05
CA THR A 13 46.74 12.65 5.50
C THR A 13 45.71 12.76 6.64
N GLN A 14 45.38 14.00 6.97
CA GLN A 14 44.26 14.36 7.86
C GLN A 14 42.96 13.78 7.32
N GLU A 15 42.41 12.83 8.04
CA GLU A 15 41.00 12.41 7.89
C GLU A 15 40.11 13.54 8.41
N THR A 16 39.41 14.19 7.49
CA THR A 16 38.25 15.04 7.80
C THR A 16 37.09 14.15 8.21
N SER A 17 36.76 14.18 9.49
CA SER A 17 35.56 13.51 10.02
C SER A 17 34.30 14.05 9.37
N PRO A 18 33.31 13.18 9.06
CA PRO A 18 31.97 13.61 8.60
C PRO A 18 31.26 14.38 9.72
N GLN A 19 30.84 15.62 9.42
CA GLN A 19 29.96 16.38 10.28
C GLN A 19 28.69 15.55 10.58
N GLU A 20 28.52 15.16 11.82
CA GLU A 20 27.28 14.58 12.31
C GLU A 20 26.14 15.59 12.11
N ALA A 21 25.20 15.26 11.22
CA ALA A 21 23.94 15.95 11.09
C ALA A 21 23.18 15.81 12.42
N SER A 22 23.20 16.86 13.25
CA SER A 22 22.51 16.88 14.52
C SER A 22 21.00 16.83 14.28
N CYS A 23 20.41 15.66 14.52
CA CYS A 23 18.96 15.50 14.56
C CYS A 23 18.37 16.36 15.68
N VAL A 24 17.68 17.42 15.30
CA VAL A 24 16.98 18.29 16.25
C VAL A 24 15.85 17.48 16.89
N SER A 25 16.00 17.16 18.17
CA SER A 25 14.98 16.44 18.94
C SER A 25 13.67 17.22 18.93
N ARG A 26 12.54 16.51 18.67
CA ARG A 26 11.16 17.08 18.70
C ARG A 26 10.89 17.86 19.99
N ARG A 27 11.52 17.48 21.09
CA ARG A 27 11.42 18.15 22.39
C ARG A 27 12.07 19.52 22.38
N LYS A 28 13.20 19.71 21.68
CA LYS A 28 13.86 21.03 21.51
C LYS A 28 13.04 21.96 20.62
N LEU A 29 12.34 21.43 19.60
CA LEU A 29 11.47 22.22 18.75
C LEU A 29 10.28 22.80 19.52
N LEU A 30 9.68 22.02 20.41
CA LEU A 30 8.54 22.45 21.24
C LEU A 30 8.95 23.47 22.32
N MET A 31 10.16 23.35 22.87
CA MET A 31 10.66 24.31 23.88
C MET A 31 11.08 25.66 23.29
N ASN A 32 11.51 25.70 22.04
CA ASN A 32 11.82 26.97 21.36
C ASN A 32 10.58 27.68 20.77
N GLY A 33 9.49 26.96 20.52
CA GLY A 33 8.19 27.54 20.12
C GLY A 33 7.52 28.38 21.22
N GLY A 34 7.85 28.13 22.48
CA GLY A 34 7.27 28.86 23.63
C GLY A 34 7.77 30.29 23.81
N LYS A 35 8.85 30.69 23.16
CA LYS A 35 9.41 32.04 23.29
C LYS A 35 8.78 33.09 22.36
N LEU A 36 8.00 32.68 21.38
CA LEU A 36 7.25 33.56 20.49
C LEU A 36 5.81 33.84 20.97
N GLY A 37 5.34 33.15 22.00
CA GLY A 37 4.01 33.35 22.58
C GLY A 37 3.85 34.60 23.47
N GLY A 38 4.95 35.27 23.81
CA GLY A 38 4.94 36.45 24.69
C GLY A 38 4.48 37.76 24.04
N LEU A 39 4.45 37.82 22.71
CA LEU A 39 4.04 39.04 21.96
C LEU A 39 2.55 39.06 21.60
N ALA A 40 1.83 37.97 21.73
CA ALA A 40 0.40 37.89 21.43
C ALA A 40 -0.50 38.40 22.59
N ALA A 41 0.03 38.49 23.81
CA ALA A 41 -0.76 38.91 24.99
C ALA A 41 -0.90 40.45 25.14
N MET A 42 -0.15 41.21 24.36
CA MET A 42 -0.19 42.70 24.48
C MET A 42 -1.17 43.39 23.51
N SER A 43 -1.82 42.62 22.64
CA SER A 43 -2.79 43.15 21.67
C SER A 43 -4.23 43.27 22.21
N MET A 44 -4.48 42.83 23.43
CA MET A 44 -5.84 42.93 24.02
C MET A 44 -6.19 44.28 24.68
N LEU A 45 -5.26 45.22 24.70
CA LEU A 45 -5.50 46.55 25.30
C LEU A 45 -5.68 47.70 24.27
N LEU A 46 -5.70 47.38 22.98
CA LEU A 46 -6.01 48.37 21.95
C LEU A 46 -7.52 48.42 21.74
N PRO A 47 -8.14 49.62 21.73
CA PRO A 47 -9.58 49.74 21.51
C PRO A 47 -9.92 49.17 20.13
N SER A 48 -10.92 48.30 20.11
CA SER A 48 -11.42 47.53 18.96
C SER A 48 -11.83 48.36 17.74
N GLN A 49 -11.82 49.70 17.89
CA GLN A 49 -12.18 50.62 16.82
C GLN A 49 -11.09 50.90 15.78
N LEU A 50 -9.85 50.51 16.04
CA LEU A 50 -8.77 50.67 15.08
C LEU A 50 -8.67 49.55 14.03
N PHE A 51 -9.45 48.50 14.20
CA PHE A 51 -9.51 47.37 13.26
C PHE A 51 -10.89 47.25 12.57
N ALA A 52 -11.73 48.28 12.63
CA ALA A 52 -12.97 48.35 11.85
C ALA A 52 -12.70 48.70 10.37
N GLY A 53 -11.65 48.16 9.79
CA GLY A 53 -11.59 47.95 8.35
C GLY A 53 -12.70 46.95 8.01
N LYS A 54 -13.68 47.37 7.20
CA LYS A 54 -14.64 46.44 6.60
C LYS A 54 -13.84 45.29 5.97
N ALA A 55 -13.69 44.19 6.72
CA ALA A 55 -13.46 42.93 6.10
C ALA A 55 -14.77 42.63 5.35
N GLU A 56 -14.85 43.03 4.10
CA GLU A 56 -15.75 42.37 3.19
C GLU A 56 -15.32 40.91 3.23
N ALA A 57 -16.08 40.14 4.00
CA ALA A 57 -16.02 38.71 3.90
C ALA A 57 -16.30 38.40 2.44
N ASN A 58 -15.22 38.19 1.68
CA ASN A 58 -15.30 37.50 0.42
C ASN A 58 -15.88 36.12 0.79
N GLN A 59 -17.21 36.06 0.68
CA GLN A 59 -17.93 34.80 0.61
C GLN A 59 -17.54 34.14 -0.71
N GLY A 60 -16.24 33.92 -0.90
CA GLY A 60 -15.76 32.86 -1.73
C GLY A 60 -16.32 31.59 -1.09
N GLY A 61 -17.50 31.22 -1.56
CA GLY A 61 -18.13 29.99 -1.14
C GLY A 61 -17.05 28.93 -1.22
N MET A 62 -16.60 28.43 -0.07
CA MET A 62 -16.13 27.07 0.00
C MET A 62 -17.29 26.26 -0.55
N VAL A 63 -17.25 25.96 -1.83
CA VAL A 63 -17.99 24.85 -2.38
C VAL A 63 -17.44 23.67 -1.61
N SER A 64 -18.07 23.37 -0.47
CA SER A 64 -18.02 22.07 0.11
C SER A 64 -18.59 21.18 -0.98
N ALA A 65 -17.71 20.74 -1.89
CA ALA A 65 -18.03 19.63 -2.72
C ALA A 65 -18.29 18.52 -1.71
N ALA A 66 -19.56 18.30 -1.42
CA ALA A 66 -19.97 17.16 -0.65
C ALA A 66 -19.42 15.97 -1.41
N VAL A 67 -18.32 15.41 -0.92
CA VAL A 67 -17.80 14.15 -1.44
C VAL A 67 -18.87 13.12 -1.09
N THR A 68 -19.77 12.91 -2.03
CA THR A 68 -20.79 11.88 -1.89
C THR A 68 -20.06 10.56 -2.04
N ALA A 69 -19.78 9.90 -0.92
CA ALA A 69 -19.27 8.54 -0.96
C ALA A 69 -20.36 7.66 -1.60
N ARG A 70 -20.07 7.19 -2.82
CA ARG A 70 -20.91 6.19 -3.47
C ARG A 70 -20.59 4.84 -2.84
N THR A 71 -21.51 4.30 -2.06
CA THR A 71 -21.44 2.90 -1.66
C THR A 71 -21.96 2.06 -2.83
N VAL A 72 -21.10 1.21 -3.36
CA VAL A 72 -21.46 0.30 -4.45
C VAL A 72 -21.51 -1.11 -3.89
N ARG A 73 -22.57 -1.85 -4.21
CA ARG A 73 -22.67 -3.25 -3.81
C ARG A 73 -21.99 -4.11 -4.88
N TYR A 74 -20.99 -4.86 -4.47
CA TYR A 74 -20.41 -5.90 -5.28
C TYR A 74 -21.41 -7.08 -5.48
N PRO A 75 -21.39 -7.74 -6.64
CA PRO A 75 -22.17 -8.97 -6.83
C PRO A 75 -21.65 -10.06 -5.89
N ARG A 76 -22.58 -10.88 -5.36
CA ARG A 76 -22.22 -12.09 -4.64
C ARG A 76 -22.15 -13.25 -5.63
N THR A 77 -20.95 -13.66 -5.98
CA THR A 77 -20.69 -14.63 -7.05
C THR A 77 -20.05 -15.89 -6.49
N LYS A 78 -20.63 -17.08 -6.78
CA LYS A 78 -20.02 -18.34 -6.43
C LYS A 78 -18.79 -18.56 -7.30
N VAL A 79 -17.60 -18.75 -6.67
CA VAL A 79 -16.31 -18.87 -7.36
C VAL A 79 -15.63 -20.22 -7.15
N GLY A 80 -16.17 -21.08 -6.29
CA GLY A 80 -15.61 -22.41 -6.08
C GLY A 80 -16.25 -23.18 -4.94
N GLN A 81 -15.63 -24.30 -4.59
CA GLN A 81 -15.97 -25.13 -3.42
C GLN A 81 -14.68 -25.44 -2.64
N LEU A 82 -14.76 -25.37 -1.32
CA LEU A 82 -13.61 -25.58 -0.42
C LEU A 82 -13.04 -27.00 -0.57
N SER A 83 -13.92 -28.02 -0.69
CA SER A 83 -13.52 -29.41 -0.86
C SER A 83 -12.84 -29.70 -2.20
N ALA A 84 -13.10 -28.88 -3.23
CA ALA A 84 -12.46 -29.02 -4.54
C ALA A 84 -11.06 -28.42 -4.60
N LEU A 85 -10.71 -27.51 -3.66
CA LEU A 85 -9.42 -26.83 -3.67
C LEU A 85 -8.31 -27.74 -3.17
N LYS A 86 -7.25 -27.80 -3.95
CA LYS A 86 -6.01 -28.47 -3.57
C LYS A 86 -4.99 -27.44 -3.08
N LYS A 87 -4.23 -27.78 -2.03
CA LYS A 87 -3.15 -26.94 -1.53
C LYS A 87 -2.19 -26.56 -2.65
N ASP A 88 -1.81 -25.28 -2.71
CA ASP A 88 -0.84 -24.73 -3.65
C ASP A 88 -1.20 -24.96 -5.14
N ARG A 89 -2.50 -25.05 -5.43
CA ARG A 89 -3.01 -25.12 -6.80
C ARG A 89 -3.95 -23.98 -7.06
N PRO A 90 -3.49 -22.91 -7.71
CA PRO A 90 -4.35 -21.77 -8.12
C PRO A 90 -5.48 -22.24 -9.05
N VAL A 91 -6.64 -21.65 -8.87
CA VAL A 91 -7.81 -21.83 -9.74
C VAL A 91 -8.15 -20.48 -10.31
N ASN A 92 -8.25 -20.39 -11.64
CA ASN A 92 -8.65 -19.16 -12.32
C ASN A 92 -10.14 -18.92 -12.08
N ILE A 93 -10.48 -17.72 -11.65
CA ILE A 93 -11.83 -17.20 -11.48
C ILE A 93 -11.95 -15.83 -12.15
N GLN A 94 -13.17 -15.33 -12.27
CA GLN A 94 -13.44 -13.95 -12.71
C GLN A 94 -14.30 -13.24 -11.68
N TYR A 95 -13.92 -12.02 -11.33
CA TYR A 95 -14.64 -11.19 -10.37
C TYR A 95 -14.16 -9.73 -10.42
N PRO A 96 -15.06 -8.72 -10.31
CA PRO A 96 -16.49 -8.82 -10.04
C PRO A 96 -17.38 -9.16 -11.27
N GLY A 97 -16.87 -9.08 -12.47
CA GLY A 97 -17.55 -9.43 -13.70
C GLY A 97 -16.73 -10.44 -14.52
N ASP A 98 -16.98 -10.48 -15.84
CA ASP A 98 -16.37 -11.44 -16.77
C ASP A 98 -15.39 -10.81 -17.78
N ALA A 99 -15.06 -9.52 -17.60
CA ALA A 99 -14.09 -8.86 -18.45
C ALA A 99 -12.67 -9.41 -18.23
N ASP A 100 -11.86 -9.43 -19.30
CA ASP A 100 -10.51 -9.98 -19.27
C ASP A 100 -9.63 -9.42 -18.14
N GLY A 101 -9.74 -8.13 -17.84
CA GLY A 101 -9.00 -7.48 -16.74
C GLY A 101 -9.51 -7.83 -15.34
N GLN A 102 -10.61 -8.59 -15.22
CA GLN A 102 -11.22 -9.01 -13.94
C GLN A 102 -10.88 -10.46 -13.57
N LYS A 103 -9.90 -11.06 -14.23
CA LYS A 103 -9.36 -12.36 -13.84
C LYS A 103 -8.71 -12.31 -12.47
N ALA A 104 -8.91 -13.36 -11.69
CA ALA A 104 -8.34 -13.52 -10.37
C ALA A 104 -7.97 -14.99 -10.11
N LEU A 105 -7.12 -15.21 -9.12
CA LEU A 105 -6.66 -16.52 -8.69
C LEU A 105 -7.21 -16.84 -7.32
N LEU A 106 -7.97 -17.92 -7.21
CA LEU A 106 -8.43 -18.51 -5.95
C LEU A 106 -7.43 -19.59 -5.54
N ILE A 107 -6.86 -19.46 -4.33
CA ILE A 107 -5.73 -20.31 -3.91
C ILE A 107 -5.94 -20.77 -2.47
N LYS A 108 -5.71 -22.07 -2.24
CA LYS A 108 -5.56 -22.63 -0.90
C LYS A 108 -4.07 -22.71 -0.55
N LEU A 109 -3.61 -21.80 0.32
CA LEU A 109 -2.19 -21.64 0.64
C LEU A 109 -1.66 -22.78 1.55
N GLY A 110 -2.54 -23.36 2.39
CA GLY A 110 -2.17 -24.35 3.40
C GLY A 110 -1.50 -23.76 4.64
N GLU A 111 -1.48 -22.45 4.77
CA GLU A 111 -1.12 -21.69 5.97
C GLU A 111 -2.04 -20.46 6.08
N SER A 112 -2.26 -19.99 7.32
CA SER A 112 -3.16 -18.87 7.59
C SER A 112 -2.71 -17.58 6.90
N ALA A 113 -3.65 -16.87 6.30
CA ALA A 113 -3.42 -15.62 5.60
C ALA A 113 -4.43 -14.54 6.01
N LEU A 114 -4.01 -13.29 5.97
CA LEU A 114 -4.89 -12.16 6.25
C LEU A 114 -6.02 -12.07 5.20
N GLY A 115 -7.27 -11.99 5.67
CA GLY A 115 -8.45 -12.02 4.82
C GLY A 115 -8.75 -13.40 4.22
N GLY A 116 -8.05 -14.44 4.68
CA GLY A 116 -8.32 -15.83 4.31
C GLY A 116 -9.60 -16.37 4.96
N ILE A 117 -10.24 -17.31 4.27
CA ILE A 117 -11.44 -18.00 4.72
C ILE A 117 -11.19 -19.51 4.94
N GLY A 118 -12.18 -20.20 5.46
CA GLY A 118 -12.11 -21.62 5.79
C GLY A 118 -11.59 -21.88 7.20
N PRO A 119 -11.59 -23.17 7.62
CA PRO A 119 -11.19 -23.53 8.99
C PRO A 119 -9.77 -23.13 9.37
N ASN A 120 -8.86 -23.10 8.39
CA ASN A 120 -7.46 -22.73 8.58
C ASN A 120 -7.18 -21.29 8.16
N GLN A 121 -8.18 -20.52 7.71
CA GLN A 121 -7.99 -19.16 7.15
C GLN A 121 -6.93 -19.15 6.03
N ASP A 122 -6.88 -20.19 5.23
CA ASP A 122 -5.83 -20.45 4.23
C ASP A 122 -6.30 -20.32 2.78
N VAL A 123 -7.57 -19.97 2.56
CA VAL A 123 -8.13 -19.76 1.22
C VAL A 123 -8.27 -18.29 0.96
N VAL A 124 -7.57 -17.80 -0.06
CA VAL A 124 -7.54 -16.41 -0.49
C VAL A 124 -7.78 -16.29 -1.98
N ALA A 125 -8.15 -15.10 -2.45
CA ALA A 125 -8.17 -14.81 -3.88
C ALA A 125 -7.62 -13.42 -4.15
N PHE A 126 -6.89 -13.28 -5.27
CA PHE A 126 -6.23 -12.05 -5.69
C PHE A 126 -6.39 -11.81 -7.18
N SER A 127 -6.36 -10.53 -7.59
CA SER A 127 -6.28 -10.16 -8.99
C SER A 127 -5.11 -10.87 -9.69
N ALA A 128 -5.34 -11.34 -10.90
CA ALA A 128 -4.31 -11.96 -11.73
C ALA A 128 -3.43 -10.96 -12.49
N PHE A 129 -3.59 -9.65 -12.22
CA PHE A 129 -2.83 -8.60 -12.89
C PHE A 129 -2.01 -7.77 -11.91
N CYS A 130 -0.72 -7.58 -12.26
CA CYS A 130 0.22 -6.76 -11.50
C CYS A 130 -0.23 -5.30 -11.44
N THR A 131 -0.22 -4.71 -10.24
CA THR A 131 -0.64 -3.32 -10.00
C THR A 131 0.30 -2.27 -10.57
N HIS A 132 1.51 -2.67 -11.05
CA HIS A 132 2.43 -1.74 -11.67
C HIS A 132 1.98 -1.32 -13.07
N GLN A 133 1.88 -2.28 -14.00
CA GLN A 133 1.49 -2.04 -15.40
C GLN A 133 0.65 -3.18 -15.99
N GLY A 134 -0.12 -3.89 -15.18
CA GLY A 134 -1.06 -4.90 -15.65
C GLY A 134 -0.43 -6.16 -16.24
N GLY A 135 0.83 -6.44 -15.90
CA GLY A 135 1.44 -7.70 -16.34
C GLY A 135 0.72 -8.91 -15.76
N PRO A 136 0.53 -10.00 -16.54
CA PRO A 136 -0.17 -11.20 -16.08
C PRO A 136 0.62 -11.91 -14.97
N LEU A 137 -0.11 -12.48 -14.00
CA LEU A 137 0.46 -13.21 -12.86
C LEU A 137 -0.10 -14.64 -12.76
N GLU A 138 -0.92 -15.08 -13.72
CA GLU A 138 -1.67 -16.34 -13.65
C GLU A 138 -0.76 -17.56 -13.43
N ASP A 139 0.42 -17.57 -14.05
CA ASP A 139 1.38 -18.67 -13.98
C ASP A 139 2.58 -18.36 -13.07
N GLN A 140 2.51 -17.30 -12.26
CA GLN A 140 3.63 -16.79 -11.47
C GLN A 140 3.51 -17.09 -9.96
N TYR A 141 2.77 -18.14 -9.58
CA TYR A 141 2.62 -18.50 -8.17
C TYR A 141 3.81 -19.32 -7.66
N ASP A 142 4.51 -18.76 -6.68
CA ASP A 142 5.55 -19.44 -5.90
C ASP A 142 4.92 -20.08 -4.65
N ALA A 143 4.75 -21.40 -4.72
CA ALA A 143 4.12 -22.18 -3.66
C ALA A 143 4.97 -22.29 -2.39
N GLU A 144 6.30 -22.18 -2.49
CA GLU A 144 7.19 -22.26 -1.33
C GLU A 144 7.06 -21.01 -0.45
N ASN A 145 7.07 -19.85 -1.07
CA ASN A 145 7.08 -18.55 -0.38
C ASN A 145 5.70 -17.91 -0.29
N LYS A 146 4.65 -18.51 -0.85
CA LYS A 146 3.29 -17.95 -0.96
C LYS A 146 3.27 -16.58 -1.63
N ILE A 147 4.11 -16.42 -2.62
CA ILE A 147 4.30 -15.19 -3.40
C ILE A 147 3.60 -15.32 -4.75
N LEU A 148 2.94 -14.28 -5.19
CA LEU A 148 2.52 -14.14 -6.59
C LEU A 148 3.50 -13.21 -7.29
N GLY A 149 4.16 -13.70 -8.33
CA GLY A 149 5.28 -13.08 -9.03
C GLY A 149 6.53 -13.97 -9.02
N PRO A 150 7.62 -13.55 -9.67
CA PRO A 150 7.87 -12.20 -10.20
C PRO A 150 7.05 -11.89 -11.46
N CYS A 151 6.44 -10.71 -11.52
CA CYS A 151 5.79 -10.23 -12.73
C CYS A 151 6.79 -10.15 -13.89
N GLU A 152 6.46 -10.69 -15.05
CA GLU A 152 7.36 -10.75 -16.20
C GLU A 152 7.79 -9.36 -16.72
N PHE A 153 6.98 -8.31 -16.47
CA PHE A 153 7.30 -6.98 -16.95
C PHE A 153 8.43 -6.32 -16.15
N HIS A 154 8.26 -6.21 -14.80
CA HIS A 154 9.20 -5.47 -13.96
C HIS A 154 9.44 -6.14 -12.59
N LEU A 155 9.31 -7.46 -12.53
CA LEU A 155 9.71 -8.31 -11.42
C LEU A 155 9.01 -8.08 -10.07
N SER A 156 7.87 -7.36 -10.07
CA SER A 156 7.10 -7.15 -8.83
C SER A 156 6.61 -8.47 -8.25
N LYS A 157 6.68 -8.58 -6.91
CA LYS A 157 6.27 -9.74 -6.12
C LYS A 157 5.32 -9.33 -5.01
N PHE A 158 4.33 -10.17 -4.72
CA PHE A 158 3.27 -9.90 -3.76
C PHE A 158 3.11 -11.06 -2.79
N ASP A 159 3.14 -10.77 -1.48
CA ASP A 159 2.94 -11.75 -0.41
C ASP A 159 1.44 -11.99 -0.20
N LEU A 160 0.96 -13.19 -0.53
CA LEU A 160 -0.44 -13.56 -0.44
C LEU A 160 -0.90 -13.84 0.99
N THR A 161 0.00 -14.06 1.92
CA THR A 161 -0.33 -14.25 3.34
C THR A 161 -0.67 -12.94 4.03
N ARG A 162 -0.35 -11.80 3.42
CA ARG A 162 -0.44 -10.45 4.00
C ARG A 162 -1.15 -9.46 3.10
N HIS A 163 -2.39 -9.77 2.68
CA HIS A 163 -3.20 -8.90 1.82
C HIS A 163 -2.54 -8.51 0.51
N GLY A 164 -1.72 -9.39 -0.08
CA GLY A 164 -1.04 -9.10 -1.33
C GLY A 164 -0.06 -7.92 -1.25
N ILE A 165 0.54 -7.69 -0.08
CA ILE A 165 1.53 -6.61 0.06
C ILE A 165 2.67 -6.80 -0.94
N MET A 166 3.06 -5.72 -1.59
CA MET A 166 4.21 -5.71 -2.47
C MET A 166 5.50 -5.87 -1.65
N VAL A 167 6.30 -6.87 -1.98
CA VAL A 167 7.54 -7.19 -1.26
C VAL A 167 8.80 -6.84 -2.02
N SER A 168 8.71 -6.68 -3.34
CA SER A 168 9.88 -6.29 -4.14
C SER A 168 9.50 -5.68 -5.49
N ALA A 169 10.41 -4.92 -6.05
CA ALA A 169 10.47 -4.31 -7.37
C ALA A 169 9.52 -3.10 -7.56
N SER A 170 8.81 -2.97 -8.69
CA SER A 170 8.34 -1.67 -9.20
C SER A 170 6.90 -1.31 -8.82
N ALA A 171 6.09 -2.26 -8.36
CA ALA A 171 4.74 -1.94 -7.90
C ALA A 171 4.79 -1.05 -6.65
N VAL A 172 3.81 -0.16 -6.50
CA VAL A 172 3.69 0.74 -5.34
C VAL A 172 2.38 0.53 -4.56
N GLN A 173 1.59 -0.43 -5.00
CA GLN A 173 0.30 -0.80 -4.39
C GLN A 173 0.26 -2.30 -4.12
N ASN A 174 -0.50 -2.69 -3.12
CA ASN A 174 -0.80 -4.10 -2.87
C ASN A 174 -1.57 -4.70 -4.05
N LEU A 175 -1.45 -6.00 -4.22
CA LEU A 175 -2.28 -6.71 -5.18
C LEU A 175 -3.74 -6.71 -4.69
N PRO A 176 -4.72 -6.35 -5.52
CA PRO A 176 -6.12 -6.35 -5.10
C PRO A 176 -6.57 -7.73 -4.64
N GLN A 177 -7.07 -7.79 -3.40
CA GLN A 177 -7.60 -9.02 -2.81
C GLN A 177 -9.11 -9.10 -3.00
N ILE A 178 -9.60 -10.23 -3.49
CA ILE A 178 -11.01 -10.53 -3.57
C ILE A 178 -11.49 -10.97 -2.18
N VAL A 179 -12.52 -10.31 -1.67
CA VAL A 179 -13.14 -10.65 -0.39
C VAL A 179 -14.01 -11.89 -0.59
N LEU A 180 -13.75 -12.90 0.21
CA LEU A 180 -14.42 -14.20 0.12
C LEU A 180 -15.32 -14.43 1.33
N GLU A 181 -16.40 -15.17 1.11
CA GLU A 181 -17.28 -15.74 2.13
C GLU A 181 -17.42 -17.25 1.91
N LEU A 182 -17.56 -17.99 3.00
CA LEU A 182 -17.82 -19.44 2.96
C LEU A 182 -19.25 -19.71 3.46
N GLU A 183 -20.02 -20.44 2.66
CA GLU A 183 -21.34 -20.92 3.03
C GLU A 183 -21.40 -22.44 2.82
N GLY A 184 -21.32 -23.19 3.91
CA GLY A 184 -21.11 -24.65 3.84
C GLY A 184 -19.78 -24.98 3.15
N ASP A 185 -19.83 -25.57 1.98
CA ASP A 185 -18.67 -25.86 1.13
C ASP A 185 -18.47 -24.84 0.00
N ASP A 186 -19.48 -24.00 -0.24
CA ASP A 186 -19.48 -23.05 -1.35
C ASP A 186 -18.72 -21.77 -1.00
N ILE A 187 -17.83 -21.34 -1.89
CA ILE A 187 -17.04 -20.12 -1.78
C ILE A 187 -17.67 -19.04 -2.66
N TYR A 188 -17.95 -17.89 -2.05
CA TYR A 188 -18.49 -16.72 -2.73
C TYR A 188 -17.49 -15.56 -2.68
N ALA A 189 -17.33 -14.88 -3.81
CA ALA A 189 -16.69 -13.57 -3.88
C ALA A 189 -17.76 -12.49 -3.64
N VAL A 190 -17.44 -11.51 -2.77
CA VAL A 190 -18.41 -10.50 -2.31
C VAL A 190 -17.87 -9.08 -2.33
N GLY A 191 -16.61 -8.88 -2.70
CA GLY A 191 -15.97 -7.58 -2.74
C GLY A 191 -14.53 -7.61 -3.23
N VAL A 192 -13.93 -6.44 -3.36
CA VAL A 192 -12.52 -6.27 -3.72
C VAL A 192 -11.89 -5.25 -2.78
N LEU A 193 -10.77 -5.59 -2.17
CA LEU A 193 -9.89 -4.67 -1.46
C LEU A 193 -8.82 -4.15 -2.43
N GLY A 194 -8.79 -2.85 -2.64
CA GLY A 194 -7.92 -2.21 -3.63
C GLY A 194 -8.63 -1.98 -4.96
N LEU A 195 -7.89 -1.46 -5.94
CA LEU A 195 -8.37 -1.17 -7.28
C LEU A 195 -7.70 -2.09 -8.29
N ILE A 196 -8.49 -2.81 -9.07
CA ILE A 196 -8.02 -3.66 -10.16
C ILE A 196 -7.35 -2.80 -11.22
N TYR A 197 -6.17 -3.23 -11.69
CA TYR A 197 -5.41 -2.49 -12.70
C TYR A 197 -6.22 -2.28 -13.98
N GLY A 198 -6.13 -1.06 -14.52
CA GLY A 198 -6.79 -0.68 -15.79
C GLY A 198 -8.23 -0.21 -15.64
N TYR A 199 -8.78 -0.22 -14.44
CA TYR A 199 -10.14 0.22 -14.18
C TYR A 199 -10.16 1.46 -13.27
N PRO A 200 -10.97 2.48 -13.60
CA PRO A 200 -11.22 3.61 -12.69
C PRO A 200 -12.18 3.25 -11.56
N ASP A 201 -12.92 2.15 -11.72
CA ASP A 201 -13.91 1.61 -10.79
C ASP A 201 -13.98 0.09 -10.99
N ASN A 202 -13.89 -0.70 -9.94
CA ASN A 202 -13.91 -2.17 -9.99
C ASN A 202 -15.23 -2.76 -10.55
N LEU A 203 -16.30 -1.98 -10.59
CA LEU A 203 -17.61 -2.41 -11.08
C LEU A 203 -17.92 -1.94 -12.51
N MET A 204 -16.91 -1.39 -13.20
CA MET A 204 -17.07 -0.99 -14.59
C MET A 204 -17.25 -2.24 -15.45
N GLY A 205 -18.42 -2.34 -16.11
CA GLY A 205 -18.77 -3.49 -16.94
C GLY A 205 -19.44 -4.66 -16.21
N VAL A 206 -19.90 -4.46 -14.98
CA VAL A 206 -20.67 -5.44 -14.18
C VAL A 206 -22.17 -5.14 -14.27
#